data_6aa7f1f9482a14ce081e5b133681be3c
#
_entry.id   6aa7f1f9482a14ce081e5b133681be3c
#
_cell.length_a   1.000
_cell.length_b   1.000
_cell.length_c   1.000
_cell.angle_alpha   90.00
_cell.angle_beta   90.00
_cell.angle_gamma   90.00
#
_symmetry.space_group_name_H-M   'P 1'
#
loop_
_entity.id
_entity.type
_entity.pdbx_description
1 polymer ?
#
loop_
_entity_poly.entity_id
_entity_poly.type
_entity_poly.pdbx_seq_one_letter_code
_entity_poly.pdbx_strand_id
1 'polypeptide(L)'
;MAYVGVKSIKTSAHLECAIPYISNEEKALNLNNLVDEINFEDEKKLDITELKNHLNDLINTCHSTNEHATYINCSPQNIRKEFEASRKLFKKDKGIIAHHFYQSFSPEDNISPEKAHQIGVELAKKCFQNYQVVVSTHLDKNHIHNHFILNSVNLITGGKYHSHKTSLKKLRDESDKLCLKNDLSVIKKSETKLVDRATYELAKKNKSWKINLV
;
A
#
# COMPACT_ATOMS: atom_id res chain seq x y z
N MET A 1 12.42 7.81 3.94
CA MET A 1 12.95 7.11 2.71
C MET A 1 11.86 6.23 2.12
N ALA A 2 11.47 6.45 0.86
CA ALA A 2 10.43 5.65 0.21
C ALA A 2 10.94 4.23 -0.12
N TYR A 3 10.12 3.22 0.15
CA TYR A 3 10.41 1.81 -0.13
C TYR A 3 9.26 1.17 -0.90
N VAL A 4 9.59 0.35 -1.93
CA VAL A 4 8.59 -0.40 -2.69
C VAL A 4 8.86 -1.89 -2.62
N GLY A 5 7.83 -2.66 -2.25
CA GLY A 5 7.85 -4.12 -2.21
C GLY A 5 6.67 -4.76 -2.93
N VAL A 6 6.70 -6.09 -3.11
CA VAL A 6 5.66 -6.85 -3.81
C VAL A 6 5.42 -8.22 -3.18
N LYS A 7 4.14 -8.65 -3.17
CA LYS A 7 3.70 -10.01 -2.86
C LYS A 7 2.78 -10.51 -3.97
N SER A 8 2.90 -11.79 -4.37
CA SER A 8 2.03 -12.39 -5.37
C SER A 8 0.81 -13.04 -4.70
N ILE A 9 -0.37 -12.83 -5.27
CA ILE A 9 -1.64 -13.42 -4.83
C ILE A 9 -2.00 -14.54 -5.81
N LYS A 10 -2.16 -15.76 -5.29
CA LYS A 10 -2.38 -16.96 -6.11
C LYS A 10 -3.79 -17.54 -5.99
N THR A 11 -4.55 -17.17 -4.97
CA THR A 11 -5.88 -17.71 -4.69
C THR A 11 -6.91 -16.61 -4.55
N SER A 12 -8.17 -16.91 -4.92
CA SER A 12 -9.30 -16.00 -4.73
C SER A 12 -9.50 -15.64 -3.27
N ALA A 13 -9.32 -16.59 -2.34
CA ALA A 13 -9.42 -16.34 -0.90
C ALA A 13 -8.40 -15.26 -0.42
N HIS A 14 -7.16 -15.30 -0.90
CA HIS A 14 -6.18 -14.24 -0.58
C HIS A 14 -6.57 -12.88 -1.19
N LEU A 15 -7.18 -12.88 -2.39
CA LEU A 15 -7.67 -11.65 -3.00
C LEU A 15 -8.88 -11.09 -2.25
N GLU A 16 -9.77 -11.98 -1.77
CA GLU A 16 -10.91 -11.64 -0.93
C GLU A 16 -10.52 -11.00 0.40
N CYS A 17 -9.39 -11.40 0.97
CA CYS A 17 -8.84 -10.76 2.16
C CYS A 17 -8.06 -9.46 1.83
N ALA A 18 -7.34 -9.44 0.70
CA ALA A 18 -6.45 -8.32 0.35
C ALA A 18 -7.21 -7.06 -0.04
N ILE A 19 -8.32 -7.17 -0.80
CA ILE A 19 -9.11 -6.01 -1.23
C ILE A 19 -9.75 -5.29 -0.03
N PRO A 20 -10.51 -5.96 0.86
CA PRO A 20 -11.06 -5.32 2.04
C PRO A 20 -9.97 -4.77 2.98
N TYR A 21 -8.82 -5.47 3.10
CA TYR A 21 -7.71 -5.02 3.93
C TYR A 21 -7.16 -3.66 3.48
N ILE A 22 -6.97 -3.45 2.18
CA ILE A 22 -6.42 -2.20 1.66
C ILE A 22 -7.48 -1.10 1.47
N SER A 23 -8.76 -1.50 1.34
CA SER A 23 -9.88 -0.57 1.25
C SER A 23 -10.50 -0.28 2.63
N ASN A 24 -9.89 -0.73 3.72
CA ASN A 24 -10.40 -0.53 5.06
C ASN A 24 -10.20 0.93 5.48
N GLU A 25 -11.32 1.61 5.70
CA GLU A 25 -11.39 3.02 6.05
C GLU A 25 -10.79 3.32 7.43
N GLU A 26 -10.90 2.41 8.40
CA GLU A 26 -10.27 2.55 9.71
C GLU A 26 -8.74 2.69 9.62
N LYS A 27 -8.12 2.10 8.58
CA LYS A 27 -6.69 2.19 8.35
C LYS A 27 -6.28 3.44 7.56
N ALA A 28 -7.22 4.02 6.84
CA ALA A 28 -7.04 5.30 6.16
C ALA A 28 -7.23 6.49 7.11
N LEU A 29 -7.88 6.26 8.26
CA LEU A 29 -8.05 7.24 9.33
C LEU A 29 -7.04 6.96 10.44
N ASN A 30 -6.22 7.93 10.80
CA ASN A 30 -5.40 7.83 11.99
C ASN A 30 -6.24 8.21 13.21
N LEU A 31 -6.96 7.25 13.79
CA LEU A 31 -7.81 7.44 14.95
C LEU A 31 -7.06 8.02 16.16
N ASN A 32 -5.74 7.82 16.24
CA ASN A 32 -4.92 8.37 17.33
C ASN A 32 -4.82 9.89 17.23
N ASN A 33 -4.75 10.48 16.05
CA ASN A 33 -4.70 11.94 15.86
C ASN A 33 -6.06 12.60 16.18
N LEU A 34 -7.17 11.90 15.95
CA LEU A 34 -8.52 12.39 16.31
C LEU A 34 -8.73 12.41 17.84
N VAL A 35 -8.08 11.53 18.59
CA VAL A 35 -8.15 11.51 20.05
C VAL A 35 -7.31 12.66 20.65
N ASP A 36 -6.19 13.03 20.00
CA ASP A 36 -5.32 14.12 20.46
C ASP A 36 -5.91 15.53 20.16
N GLU A 37 -6.81 15.65 19.18
CA GLU A 37 -7.53 16.90 18.89
C GLU A 37 -8.74 17.16 19.78
N ILE A 38 -9.21 16.14 20.52
CA ILE A 38 -10.25 16.30 21.55
C ILE A 38 -9.57 16.81 22.80
N ASN A 39 -9.42 18.13 22.93
CA ASN A 39 -8.99 18.78 24.16
C ASN A 39 -9.91 18.39 25.32
N PHE A 40 -9.43 17.56 26.23
CA PHE A 40 -10.07 17.20 27.49
C PHE A 40 -9.96 18.35 28.49
N GLU A 41 -10.54 19.52 28.20
CA GLU A 41 -10.62 20.62 29.19
C GLU A 41 -11.93 20.63 29.99
N ASP A 42 -12.85 19.71 29.71
CA ASP A 42 -14.06 19.56 30.53
C ASP A 42 -14.16 18.15 31.12
N GLU A 43 -13.96 18.04 32.43
CA GLU A 43 -14.24 16.87 33.28
C GLU A 43 -15.73 16.50 33.34
N LYS A 44 -16.33 16.22 32.19
CA LYS A 44 -17.59 15.45 32.14
C LYS A 44 -17.25 14.06 31.66
N LYS A 45 -17.50 13.05 32.48
CA LYS A 45 -17.53 11.63 32.09
C LYS A 45 -18.35 11.50 30.80
N LEU A 46 -17.69 11.59 29.67
CA LEU A 46 -18.28 11.21 28.40
C LEU A 46 -18.56 9.70 28.49
N ASP A 47 -19.81 9.31 28.30
CA ASP A 47 -20.14 7.89 28.24
C ASP A 47 -19.43 7.28 27.05
N ILE A 48 -18.63 6.24 27.32
CA ILE A 48 -17.85 5.48 26.29
C ILE A 48 -18.79 5.02 25.18
N THR A 49 -20.08 4.83 25.46
CA THR A 49 -21.11 4.46 24.51
C THR A 49 -21.45 5.59 23.55
N GLU A 50 -21.53 6.83 24.03
CA GLU A 50 -21.74 8.02 23.19
C GLU A 50 -20.53 8.29 22.29
N LEU A 51 -19.32 8.13 22.84
CA LEU A 51 -18.08 8.26 22.05
C LEU A 51 -17.99 7.20 20.95
N LYS A 52 -18.36 5.95 21.25
CA LYS A 52 -18.43 4.87 20.26
C LYS A 52 -19.48 5.14 19.19
N ASN A 53 -20.65 5.65 19.58
CA ASN A 53 -21.71 6.00 18.63
C ASN A 53 -21.28 7.17 17.73
N HIS A 54 -20.64 8.19 18.30
CA HIS A 54 -20.10 9.31 17.53
C HIS A 54 -18.98 8.89 16.57
N LEU A 55 -18.08 8.01 17.01
CA LEU A 55 -17.06 7.41 16.16
C LEU A 55 -17.68 6.54 15.04
N ASN A 56 -18.71 5.76 15.36
CA ASN A 56 -19.44 4.98 14.35
C ASN A 56 -20.19 5.88 13.36
N ASP A 57 -20.76 7.00 13.80
CA ASP A 57 -21.40 7.97 12.92
C ASP A 57 -20.39 8.71 12.04
N LEU A 58 -19.21 9.05 12.57
CA LEU A 58 -18.09 9.56 11.76
C LEU A 58 -17.61 8.54 10.73
N ILE A 59 -17.42 7.30 11.15
CA ILE A 59 -17.07 6.19 10.25
C ILE A 59 -18.14 6.01 9.17
N ASN A 60 -19.42 6.03 9.54
CA ASN A 60 -20.55 5.90 8.59
C ASN A 60 -20.70 7.11 7.67
N THR A 61 -20.35 8.30 8.12
CA THR A 61 -20.36 9.52 7.31
C THR A 61 -19.17 9.53 6.33
N CYS A 62 -18.02 8.96 6.71
CA CYS A 62 -16.87 8.75 5.84
C CYS A 62 -17.09 7.67 4.76
N HIS A 63 -18.15 6.85 4.86
CA HIS A 63 -18.49 5.81 3.88
C HIS A 63 -18.86 6.36 2.49
N SER A 64 -19.03 7.67 2.33
CA SER A 64 -19.41 8.28 1.05
C SER A 64 -18.24 8.81 0.22
N THR A 65 -17.04 8.99 0.80
CA THR A 65 -15.85 9.48 0.09
C THR A 65 -14.61 8.80 0.63
N ASN A 66 -14.19 7.73 0.00
CA ASN A 66 -12.90 7.09 0.27
C ASN A 66 -11.77 8.00 -0.26
N GLU A 67 -11.46 9.10 0.45
CA GLU A 67 -10.52 10.14 0.00
C GLU A 67 -9.13 9.58 -0.30
N HIS A 68 -8.81 8.41 0.27
CA HIS A 68 -7.51 7.74 0.12
C HIS A 68 -7.58 6.40 -0.62
N ALA A 69 -8.63 6.17 -1.42
CA ALA A 69 -8.75 5.01 -2.30
C ALA A 69 -9.08 5.43 -3.74
N THR A 70 -8.27 4.96 -4.69
CA THR A 70 -8.47 5.20 -6.12
C THR A 70 -8.52 3.86 -6.87
N TYR A 71 -9.49 3.77 -7.77
CA TYR A 71 -9.76 2.60 -8.60
C TYR A 71 -9.42 2.95 -10.05
N ILE A 72 -8.45 2.25 -10.64
CA ILE A 72 -7.97 2.47 -12.00
C ILE A 72 -8.45 1.30 -12.85
N ASN A 73 -9.21 1.59 -13.91
CA ASN A 73 -9.80 0.62 -14.84
C ASN A 73 -10.70 -0.43 -14.16
N CYS A 74 -11.25 -0.13 -12.98
CA CYS A 74 -12.21 -0.97 -12.26
C CYS A 74 -13.14 -0.11 -11.41
N SER A 75 -14.31 -0.65 -11.05
CA SER A 75 -15.29 0.01 -10.19
C SER A 75 -15.16 -0.46 -8.74
N PRO A 76 -15.37 0.43 -7.74
CA PRO A 76 -15.27 0.07 -6.32
C PRO A 76 -16.26 -1.02 -5.91
N GLN A 77 -17.47 -1.05 -6.52
CA GLN A 77 -18.54 -1.96 -6.16
C GLN A 77 -18.30 -3.40 -6.63
N ASN A 78 -17.54 -3.60 -7.72
CA ASN A 78 -17.43 -4.88 -8.40
C ASN A 78 -16.00 -5.36 -8.65
N ILE A 79 -15.00 -4.81 -7.96
CA ILE A 79 -13.57 -5.05 -8.19
C ILE A 79 -13.25 -6.54 -8.42
N ARG A 80 -13.71 -7.42 -7.51
CA ARG A 80 -13.44 -8.85 -7.58
C ARG A 80 -14.01 -9.50 -8.82
N LYS A 81 -15.27 -9.18 -9.13
CA LYS A 81 -15.97 -9.71 -10.33
C LYS A 81 -15.31 -9.22 -11.60
N GLU A 82 -14.90 -7.96 -11.65
CA GLU A 82 -14.23 -7.38 -12.81
C GLU A 82 -12.82 -7.95 -13.00
N PHE A 83 -12.06 -8.15 -11.90
CA PHE A 83 -10.75 -8.82 -11.95
C PHE A 83 -10.88 -10.25 -12.46
N GLU A 84 -11.88 -10.99 -11.97
CA GLU A 84 -12.15 -12.36 -12.40
C GLU A 84 -12.62 -12.40 -13.86
N ALA A 85 -13.56 -11.54 -14.25
CA ALA A 85 -14.06 -11.46 -15.61
C ALA A 85 -12.95 -11.21 -16.62
N SER A 86 -12.05 -10.26 -16.33
CA SER A 86 -10.89 -9.97 -17.19
C SER A 86 -9.97 -11.19 -17.32
N ARG A 87 -9.67 -11.89 -16.21
CA ARG A 87 -8.85 -13.11 -16.26
C ARG A 87 -9.49 -14.23 -17.05
N LYS A 88 -10.81 -14.43 -16.87
CA LYS A 88 -11.56 -15.44 -17.62
C LYS A 88 -11.63 -15.12 -19.12
N LEU A 89 -11.86 -13.84 -19.49
CA LEU A 89 -11.91 -13.39 -20.88
C LEU A 89 -10.63 -13.78 -21.63
N PHE A 90 -9.47 -13.59 -21.00
CA PHE A 90 -8.18 -13.92 -21.60
C PHE A 90 -7.67 -15.33 -21.27
N LYS A 91 -8.50 -16.19 -20.62
CA LYS A 91 -8.14 -17.57 -20.20
C LYS A 91 -6.87 -17.60 -19.33
N LYS A 92 -6.73 -16.65 -18.40
CA LYS A 92 -5.56 -16.45 -17.52
C LYS A 92 -5.93 -16.56 -16.03
N ASP A 93 -6.90 -17.33 -15.68
CA ASP A 93 -7.43 -17.51 -14.31
C ASP A 93 -6.60 -18.43 -13.41
N LYS A 94 -5.58 -19.13 -13.97
CA LYS A 94 -4.69 -20.04 -13.22
C LYS A 94 -3.39 -19.35 -12.79
N GLY A 95 -2.80 -19.82 -11.70
CA GLY A 95 -1.52 -19.36 -11.17
C GLY A 95 -1.64 -18.03 -10.42
N ILE A 96 -0.74 -17.06 -10.67
CA ILE A 96 -0.81 -15.74 -10.03
C ILE A 96 -1.99 -14.98 -10.61
N ILE A 97 -2.93 -14.57 -9.76
CA ILE A 97 -4.15 -13.87 -10.15
C ILE A 97 -4.10 -12.37 -9.87
N ALA A 98 -3.27 -11.94 -8.93
CA ALA A 98 -3.04 -10.54 -8.63
C ALA A 98 -1.67 -10.35 -7.97
N HIS A 99 -1.23 -9.11 -7.88
CA HIS A 99 -0.03 -8.70 -7.16
C HIS A 99 -0.38 -7.60 -6.16
N HIS A 100 0.13 -7.72 -4.96
CA HIS A 100 0.02 -6.71 -3.92
C HIS A 100 1.37 -6.00 -3.81
N PHE A 101 1.41 -4.73 -4.21
CA PHE A 101 2.56 -3.84 -4.01
C PHE A 101 2.30 -2.92 -2.82
N TYR A 102 3.36 -2.41 -2.24
CA TYR A 102 3.32 -1.38 -1.22
C TYR A 102 4.45 -0.39 -1.42
N GLN A 103 4.18 0.88 -1.14
CA GLN A 103 5.11 2.00 -1.16
C GLN A 103 5.03 2.68 0.21
N SER A 104 6.12 2.76 0.94
CA SER A 104 6.18 3.39 2.27
C SER A 104 7.04 4.63 2.20
N PHE A 105 6.63 5.68 2.90
CA PHE A 105 7.36 6.95 3.02
C PHE A 105 8.08 7.04 4.35
N SER A 106 9.09 7.90 4.47
CA SER A 106 9.74 8.15 5.75
C SER A 106 8.85 8.98 6.66
N PRO A 107 8.78 8.68 7.96
CA PRO A 107 8.12 9.57 8.92
C PRO A 107 8.74 10.97 8.94
N GLU A 108 10.04 11.08 8.62
CA GLU A 108 10.79 12.35 8.59
C GLU A 108 10.40 13.27 7.42
N ASP A 109 9.75 12.71 6.39
CA ASP A 109 9.37 13.47 5.18
C ASP A 109 8.12 14.36 5.41
N ASN A 110 7.40 14.22 6.53
CA ASN A 110 6.18 14.97 6.89
C ASN A 110 5.20 15.13 5.72
N ILE A 111 5.03 14.05 4.94
CA ILE A 111 4.13 14.05 3.79
C ILE A 111 2.67 13.97 4.24
N SER A 112 1.78 14.77 3.63
CA SER A 112 0.34 14.64 3.90
C SER A 112 -0.24 13.37 3.27
N PRO A 113 -1.32 12.78 3.85
CA PRO A 113 -2.01 11.62 3.31
C PRO A 113 -2.44 11.78 1.85
N GLU A 114 -3.01 12.94 1.51
CA GLU A 114 -3.47 13.28 0.16
C GLU A 114 -2.31 13.29 -0.83
N LYS A 115 -1.18 13.87 -0.42
CA LYS A 115 0.03 13.94 -1.25
C LYS A 115 0.63 12.56 -1.45
N ALA A 116 0.68 11.73 -0.40
CA ALA A 116 1.12 10.35 -0.49
C ALA A 116 0.23 9.54 -1.44
N HIS A 117 -1.09 9.74 -1.35
CA HIS A 117 -2.06 9.12 -2.23
C HIS A 117 -1.88 9.54 -3.69
N GLN A 118 -1.72 10.85 -3.96
CA GLN A 118 -1.47 11.37 -5.31
C GLN A 118 -0.23 10.75 -5.93
N ILE A 119 0.88 10.65 -5.17
CA ILE A 119 2.12 10.00 -5.62
C ILE A 119 1.88 8.52 -5.95
N GLY A 120 1.12 7.80 -5.11
CA GLY A 120 0.74 6.41 -5.36
C GLY A 120 -0.08 6.25 -6.64
N VAL A 121 -1.09 7.09 -6.85
CA VAL A 121 -1.92 7.08 -8.07
C VAL A 121 -1.08 7.41 -9.31
N GLU A 122 -0.18 8.39 -9.24
CA GLU A 122 0.71 8.74 -10.36
C GLU A 122 1.65 7.56 -10.69
N LEU A 123 2.21 6.90 -9.67
CA LEU A 123 3.03 5.71 -9.83
C LEU A 123 2.26 4.57 -10.51
N ALA A 124 1.03 4.30 -10.04
CA ALA A 124 0.18 3.27 -10.62
C ALA A 124 -0.16 3.56 -12.09
N LYS A 125 -0.54 4.79 -12.43
CA LYS A 125 -0.83 5.20 -13.81
C LYS A 125 0.38 5.06 -14.73
N LYS A 126 1.59 5.36 -14.25
CA LYS A 126 2.82 5.22 -15.05
C LYS A 126 3.25 3.77 -15.26
N CYS A 127 3.16 2.95 -14.19
CA CYS A 127 3.72 1.60 -14.21
C CYS A 127 2.73 0.51 -14.63
N PHE A 128 1.41 0.75 -14.48
CA PHE A 128 0.36 -0.24 -14.68
C PHE A 128 -0.76 0.26 -15.63
N GLN A 129 -0.41 1.01 -16.65
CA GLN A 129 -1.31 1.78 -17.51
C GLN A 129 -2.57 1.02 -17.99
N ASN A 130 -2.41 -0.25 -18.40
CA ASN A 130 -3.49 -1.05 -18.99
C ASN A 130 -3.93 -2.21 -18.08
N TYR A 131 -3.74 -2.04 -16.77
CA TYR A 131 -4.17 -3.01 -15.78
C TYR A 131 -5.27 -2.42 -14.90
N GLN A 132 -6.04 -3.31 -14.28
CA GLN A 132 -6.94 -2.93 -13.21
C GLN A 132 -6.14 -2.83 -11.92
N VAL A 133 -6.22 -1.69 -11.24
CA VAL A 133 -5.45 -1.41 -10.02
C VAL A 133 -6.33 -0.74 -8.98
N VAL A 134 -6.22 -1.19 -7.75
CA VAL A 134 -6.73 -0.46 -6.58
C VAL A 134 -5.55 0.14 -5.86
N VAL A 135 -5.59 1.44 -5.59
CA VAL A 135 -4.59 2.18 -4.80
C VAL A 135 -5.26 2.65 -3.53
N SER A 136 -4.68 2.37 -2.38
CA SER A 136 -5.16 2.88 -1.09
C SER A 136 -3.99 3.35 -0.23
N THR A 137 -4.20 4.43 0.53
CA THR A 137 -3.24 4.99 1.45
C THR A 137 -3.65 4.70 2.88
N HIS A 138 -2.74 4.18 3.68
CA HIS A 138 -2.95 3.80 5.07
C HIS A 138 -2.13 4.68 6.01
N LEU A 139 -2.72 5.00 7.16
CA LEU A 139 -2.19 5.85 8.22
C LEU A 139 -2.05 5.10 9.55
N ASP A 140 -2.32 3.80 9.57
CA ASP A 140 -2.36 2.94 10.76
C ASP A 140 -0.99 2.67 11.40
N LYS A 141 0.08 3.23 10.85
CA LYS A 141 1.47 3.06 11.34
C LYS A 141 2.15 4.41 11.50
N ASN A 142 3.32 4.39 12.15
CA ASN A 142 4.16 5.59 12.32
C ASN A 142 4.68 6.18 10.98
N HIS A 143 4.28 5.61 9.85
CA HIS A 143 4.65 6.07 8.52
C HIS A 143 3.51 5.86 7.54
N ILE A 144 3.28 6.82 6.68
CA ILE A 144 2.28 6.73 5.62
C ILE A 144 2.75 5.72 4.57
N HIS A 145 1.83 4.90 4.10
CA HIS A 145 2.13 3.91 3.08
C HIS A 145 0.96 3.67 2.14
N ASN A 146 1.29 3.51 0.86
CA ASN A 146 0.36 3.15 -0.19
C ASN A 146 0.35 1.64 -0.40
N HIS A 147 -0.83 1.08 -0.61
CA HIS A 147 -1.05 -0.27 -1.09
C HIS A 147 -1.61 -0.26 -2.50
N PHE A 148 -1.20 -1.24 -3.30
CA PHE A 148 -1.69 -1.42 -4.67
C PHE A 148 -2.08 -2.88 -4.86
N ILE A 149 -3.33 -3.14 -5.26
CA ILE A 149 -3.73 -4.46 -5.76
C ILE A 149 -3.86 -4.38 -7.27
N LEU A 150 -2.95 -5.04 -7.96
CA LEU A 150 -2.88 -5.12 -9.41
C LEU A 150 -3.49 -6.45 -9.89
N ASN A 151 -4.53 -6.41 -10.74
CA ASN A 151 -4.96 -7.61 -11.46
C ASN A 151 -3.83 -8.12 -12.36
N SER A 152 -3.66 -9.44 -12.42
CA SER A 152 -2.52 -10.01 -13.14
C SER A 152 -2.57 -9.85 -14.66
N VAL A 153 -3.72 -9.47 -15.24
CA VAL A 153 -3.94 -9.47 -16.70
C VAL A 153 -4.01 -8.06 -17.24
N ASN A 154 -3.28 -7.81 -18.32
CA ASN A 154 -3.37 -6.58 -19.10
C ASN A 154 -4.67 -6.57 -19.92
N LEU A 155 -5.46 -5.52 -19.82
CA LEU A 155 -6.79 -5.40 -20.45
C LEU A 155 -6.74 -5.31 -21.97
N ILE A 156 -5.62 -4.91 -22.55
CA ILE A 156 -5.46 -4.77 -24.01
C ILE A 156 -4.83 -6.01 -24.61
N THR A 157 -3.71 -6.46 -24.04
CA THR A 157 -2.91 -7.55 -24.61
C THR A 157 -3.28 -8.93 -24.09
N GLY A 158 -3.99 -9.02 -22.97
CA GLY A 158 -4.25 -10.28 -22.24
C GLY A 158 -3.00 -10.90 -21.62
N GLY A 159 -1.84 -10.23 -21.72
CA GLY A 159 -0.59 -10.71 -21.12
C GLY A 159 -0.61 -10.60 -19.60
N LYS A 160 -0.02 -11.59 -18.93
CA LYS A 160 0.14 -11.52 -17.46
C LYS A 160 1.28 -10.59 -17.06
N TYR A 161 1.06 -9.86 -15.97
CA TYR A 161 2.13 -9.13 -15.32
C TYR A 161 3.10 -10.12 -14.66
N HIS A 162 4.39 -9.88 -14.87
CA HIS A 162 5.46 -10.68 -14.28
C HIS A 162 6.31 -9.82 -13.35
N SER A 163 6.26 -10.12 -12.04
CA SER A 163 7.06 -9.42 -11.02
C SER A 163 8.50 -9.94 -10.99
N HIS A 164 9.27 -9.70 -12.06
CA HIS A 164 10.70 -10.00 -12.10
C HIS A 164 11.51 -8.93 -11.36
N LYS A 165 12.79 -9.26 -11.06
CA LYS A 165 13.73 -8.28 -10.48
C LYS A 165 13.81 -6.99 -11.30
N THR A 166 13.76 -7.10 -12.64
CA THR A 166 13.80 -5.95 -13.54
C THR A 166 12.53 -5.08 -13.47
N SER A 167 11.33 -5.69 -13.42
CA SER A 167 10.08 -4.93 -13.33
C SER A 167 9.96 -4.26 -11.97
N LEU A 168 10.38 -4.93 -10.90
CA LEU A 168 10.41 -4.34 -9.56
C LEU A 168 11.44 -3.20 -9.47
N LYS A 169 12.59 -3.34 -10.14
CA LYS A 169 13.58 -2.26 -10.23
C LYS A 169 12.99 -1.04 -10.94
N LYS A 170 12.34 -1.23 -12.09
CA LYS A 170 11.67 -0.13 -12.80
C LYS A 170 10.64 0.57 -11.95
N LEU A 171 9.81 -0.19 -11.20
CA LEU A 171 8.82 0.35 -10.30
C LEU A 171 9.46 1.20 -9.19
N ARG A 172 10.56 0.74 -8.60
CA ARG A 172 11.34 1.48 -7.59
C ARG A 172 11.96 2.74 -8.18
N ASP A 173 12.58 2.64 -9.35
CA ASP A 173 13.20 3.78 -10.03
C ASP A 173 12.15 4.87 -10.37
N GLU A 174 10.91 4.50 -10.76
CA GLU A 174 9.82 5.46 -10.98
C GLU A 174 9.28 6.03 -9.65
N SER A 175 9.17 5.21 -8.60
CA SER A 175 8.82 5.68 -7.26
C SER A 175 9.84 6.70 -6.74
N ASP A 176 11.13 6.42 -6.89
CA ASP A 176 12.22 7.32 -6.46
C ASP A 176 12.16 8.65 -7.22
N LYS A 177 11.92 8.62 -8.55
CA LYS A 177 11.74 9.85 -9.36
C LYS A 177 10.57 10.70 -8.88
N LEU A 178 9.43 10.05 -8.55
CA LEU A 178 8.26 10.75 -8.04
C LEU A 178 8.50 11.34 -6.65
N CYS A 179 9.20 10.61 -5.79
CA CYS A 179 9.58 11.12 -4.46
C CYS A 179 10.51 12.34 -4.59
N LEU A 180 11.56 12.25 -5.39
CA LEU A 180 12.49 13.38 -5.63
C LEU A 180 11.79 14.60 -6.23
N LYS A 181 10.85 14.41 -7.18
CA LYS A 181 10.04 15.48 -7.76
C LYS A 181 9.18 16.20 -6.71
N ASN A 182 8.88 15.56 -5.60
CA ASN A 182 8.07 16.09 -4.52
C ASN A 182 8.89 16.36 -3.24
N ASP A 183 10.21 16.54 -3.37
CA ASP A 183 11.14 16.86 -2.29
C ASP A 183 11.16 15.84 -1.15
N LEU A 184 10.82 14.56 -1.45
CA LEU A 184 10.83 13.47 -0.50
C LEU A 184 12.13 12.68 -0.54
N SER A 185 12.48 12.07 0.59
CA SER A 185 13.68 11.26 0.72
C SER A 185 13.57 9.92 -0.03
N VAL A 186 14.65 9.47 -0.65
CA VAL A 186 14.77 8.17 -1.31
C VAL A 186 15.88 7.33 -0.68
N ILE A 187 15.79 6.01 -0.81
CA ILE A 187 16.84 5.11 -0.36
C ILE A 187 18.04 5.24 -1.29
N LYS A 188 19.08 5.92 -0.83
CA LYS A 188 20.37 5.89 -1.53
C LYS A 188 20.90 4.47 -1.44
N LYS A 189 21.28 3.88 -2.60
CA LYS A 189 22.01 2.62 -2.59
C LYS A 189 23.31 2.84 -1.83
N SER A 190 23.39 2.26 -0.62
CA SER A 190 24.68 2.27 0.08
C SER A 190 25.64 1.40 -0.72
N GLU A 191 26.87 1.83 -0.89
CA GLU A 191 27.96 1.05 -1.45
C GLU A 191 28.40 -0.09 -0.51
N THR A 192 27.77 -0.20 0.64
CA THR A 192 27.99 -1.28 1.62
C THR A 192 27.64 -2.61 0.96
N LYS A 193 28.64 -3.50 0.95
CA LYS A 193 28.53 -4.89 0.51
C LYS A 193 27.22 -5.48 1.03
N LEU A 194 26.39 -5.99 0.14
CA LEU A 194 25.14 -6.68 0.48
C LEU A 194 25.50 -7.83 1.43
N VAL A 195 25.21 -7.64 2.71
CA VAL A 195 25.23 -8.73 3.68
C VAL A 195 24.19 -9.74 3.19
N ASP A 196 24.62 -10.97 2.89
CA ASP A 196 23.67 -12.00 2.45
C ASP A 196 22.60 -12.25 3.53
N ARG A 197 21.44 -12.75 3.11
CA ARG A 197 20.30 -12.94 4.01
C ARG A 197 20.65 -13.85 5.20
N ALA A 198 21.49 -14.85 4.99
CA ALA A 198 21.90 -15.78 6.07
C ALA A 198 22.75 -15.05 7.11
N THR A 199 23.67 -14.19 6.69
CA THR A 199 24.49 -13.36 7.57
C THR A 199 23.66 -12.35 8.32
N TYR A 200 22.63 -11.74 7.68
CA TYR A 200 21.67 -10.83 8.33
C TYR A 200 20.84 -11.56 9.41
N GLU A 201 20.30 -12.75 9.09
CA GLU A 201 19.51 -13.54 10.06
C GLU A 201 20.37 -14.04 11.23
N LEU A 202 21.64 -14.38 10.98
CA LEU A 202 22.59 -14.75 12.03
C LEU A 202 22.95 -13.56 12.92
N ALA A 203 23.12 -12.38 12.35
CA ALA A 203 23.34 -11.14 13.09
C ALA A 203 22.18 -10.81 14.01
N LYS A 204 20.94 -10.88 13.46
CA LYS A 204 19.70 -10.66 14.22
C LYS A 204 19.55 -11.60 15.41
N LYS A 205 20.15 -12.79 15.33
CA LYS A 205 20.17 -13.79 16.42
C LYS A 205 21.37 -13.63 17.34
N ASN A 206 22.19 -12.57 17.21
CA ASN A 206 23.48 -12.39 17.92
C ASN A 206 24.43 -13.59 17.81
N LYS A 207 24.38 -14.33 16.71
CA LYS A 207 25.12 -15.57 16.49
C LYS A 207 26.19 -15.47 15.41
N SER A 208 26.37 -14.30 14.79
CA SER A 208 27.35 -14.15 13.69
C SER A 208 28.62 -13.46 14.17
N TRP A 209 29.74 -14.18 14.10
CA TRP A 209 31.10 -13.65 14.33
C TRP A 209 31.59 -12.75 13.18
N LYS A 210 30.99 -12.81 11.99
CA LYS A 210 31.40 -12.05 10.79
C LYS A 210 31.10 -10.55 10.86
N ILE A 211 30.29 -10.11 11.81
CA ILE A 211 29.85 -8.71 11.93
C ILE A 211 30.78 -7.90 12.83
N ASN A 212 31.63 -8.54 13.62
CA ASN A 212 32.58 -7.86 14.49
C ASN A 212 33.88 -7.48 13.77
N LEU A 213 33.96 -7.56 12.44
CA LEU A 213 35.15 -7.31 11.63
C LEU A 213 34.99 -6.14 10.64
N VAL A 214 34.01 -5.22 10.89
CA VAL A 214 33.84 -4.01 10.07
C VAL A 214 33.94 -2.78 10.96
#